data_b93febf27bcbb91c559a7e3c9f62df71
#
_entry.id   b93febf27bcbb91c559a7e3c9f62df71
#
_cell.length_a   1.000
_cell.length_b   1.000
_cell.length_c   1.000
_cell.angle_alpha   90.00
_cell.angle_beta   90.00
_cell.angle_gamma   90.00
#
_symmetry.space_group_name_H-M   'P 1'
#
loop_
_entity.id
_entity.type
_entity.pdbx_description
1 polymer ?
#
loop_
_entity_poly.entity_id
_entity_poly.type
_entity_poly.pdbx_seq_one_letter_code
_entity_poly.pdbx_strand_id
1 'polypeptide(L)'
;MPTALVTGISGQDGSYLTELLLAKGYEVHGIVRRSSTVTRSRLDHIESDYLDQLHLHYGDLGDPLSMVRVIEQAQPDEVFHLAAQSHVGISFLQPEYTGDVTGVGTMRLLEALRMSGCDARFYQASSSELYGSTPPPQN
;
A
#
# COMPACT_ATOMS: atom_id res chain seq x y z
N MET A 1 18.22 10.93 0.25
CA MET A 1 17.70 9.56 0.08
C MET A 1 16.21 9.73 -0.14
N PRO A 2 15.66 9.27 -1.25
CA PRO A 2 14.22 9.40 -1.48
C PRO A 2 13.43 8.47 -0.54
N THR A 3 12.25 8.91 -0.16
CA THR A 3 11.36 8.19 0.77
C THR A 3 10.14 7.66 0.03
N ALA A 4 9.86 6.38 0.15
CA ALA A 4 8.70 5.73 -0.43
C ALA A 4 7.73 5.22 0.63
N LEU A 5 6.44 5.47 0.44
CA LEU A 5 5.37 4.85 1.22
C LEU A 5 4.70 3.73 0.40
N VAL A 6 4.69 2.51 0.94
CA VAL A 6 4.10 1.35 0.28
C VAL A 6 2.91 0.83 1.09
N THR A 7 1.71 0.90 0.53
CA THR A 7 0.55 0.21 1.10
C THR A 7 0.46 -1.19 0.52
N GLY A 8 0.01 -2.16 1.33
CA GLY A 8 0.02 -3.56 0.89
C GLY A 8 1.42 -4.19 0.84
N ILE A 9 2.36 -3.64 1.60
CA ILE A 9 3.77 -4.03 1.63
C ILE A 9 3.99 -5.52 1.95
N SER A 10 3.13 -6.13 2.76
CA SER A 10 3.20 -7.55 3.11
C SER A 10 2.63 -8.49 2.04
N GLY A 11 2.06 -7.95 0.97
CA GLY A 11 1.62 -8.70 -0.21
C GLY A 11 2.81 -9.18 -1.06
N GLN A 12 2.53 -9.97 -2.11
CA GLN A 12 3.55 -10.46 -3.03
C GLN A 12 4.26 -9.29 -3.74
N ASP A 13 3.50 -8.46 -4.45
CA ASP A 13 4.05 -7.34 -5.20
C ASP A 13 4.68 -6.29 -4.28
N GLY A 14 4.05 -6.06 -3.10
CA GLY A 14 4.57 -5.13 -2.11
C GLY A 14 5.94 -5.54 -1.58
N SER A 15 6.16 -6.83 -1.29
CA SER A 15 7.46 -7.32 -0.82
C SER A 15 8.56 -7.20 -1.88
N TYR A 16 8.29 -7.59 -3.13
CA TYR A 16 9.25 -7.43 -4.23
C TYR A 16 9.57 -5.97 -4.54
N LEU A 17 8.55 -5.10 -4.51
CA LEU A 17 8.78 -3.66 -4.68
C LEU A 17 9.64 -3.09 -3.57
N THR A 18 9.43 -3.54 -2.33
CA THR A 18 10.23 -3.12 -1.17
C THR A 18 11.69 -3.48 -1.34
N GLU A 19 12.01 -4.72 -1.73
CA GLU A 19 13.38 -5.15 -2.04
C GLU A 19 14.02 -4.26 -3.11
N LEU A 20 13.29 -3.99 -4.18
CA LEU A 20 13.78 -3.15 -5.28
C LEU A 20 14.06 -1.71 -4.84
N LEU A 21 13.17 -1.12 -4.04
CA LEU A 21 13.33 0.25 -3.55
C LEU A 21 14.51 0.36 -2.60
N LEU A 22 14.64 -0.55 -1.65
CA LEU A 22 15.77 -0.61 -0.72
C LEU A 22 17.11 -0.79 -1.46
N ALA A 23 17.16 -1.71 -2.43
CA ALA A 23 18.34 -1.90 -3.27
C ALA A 23 18.71 -0.65 -4.10
N LYS A 24 17.75 0.23 -4.38
CA LYS A 24 17.95 1.54 -5.03
C LYS A 24 18.31 2.66 -4.04
N GLY A 25 18.42 2.37 -2.76
CA GLY A 25 18.79 3.35 -1.73
C GLY A 25 17.61 4.24 -1.28
N TYR A 26 16.38 3.76 -1.38
CA TYR A 26 15.22 4.43 -0.77
C TYR A 26 15.15 4.14 0.72
N GLU A 27 14.62 5.07 1.47
CA GLU A 27 13.99 4.81 2.76
C GLU A 27 12.54 4.36 2.50
N VAL A 28 12.14 3.20 3.01
CA VAL A 28 10.82 2.62 2.72
C VAL A 28 9.97 2.57 3.98
N HIS A 29 8.82 3.21 3.92
CA HIS A 29 7.77 3.14 4.92
C HIS A 29 6.66 2.23 4.42
N GLY A 30 6.31 1.21 5.19
CA GLY A 30 5.28 0.26 4.82
C GLY A 30 4.07 0.30 5.75
N ILE A 31 2.88 0.25 5.19
CA ILE A 31 1.65 0.10 5.97
C ILE A 31 1.29 -1.37 6.08
N VAL A 32 1.24 -1.87 7.31
CA VAL A 32 0.80 -3.21 7.66
C VAL A 32 -0.49 -3.15 8.47
N ARG A 33 -1.44 -4.00 8.11
CA ARG A 33 -2.69 -4.12 8.86
C ARG A 33 -2.45 -4.98 10.11
N ARG A 34 -3.01 -4.56 11.23
CA ARG A 34 -3.01 -5.39 12.44
C ARG A 34 -3.86 -6.65 12.19
N SER A 35 -3.27 -7.81 12.35
CA SER A 35 -3.91 -9.11 12.21
C SER A 35 -3.54 -9.99 13.38
N SER A 36 -4.43 -10.90 13.76
CA SER A 36 -4.15 -11.95 14.76
C SER A 36 -3.20 -13.03 14.23
N THR A 37 -3.00 -13.10 12.92
CA THR A 37 -2.06 -14.01 12.25
C THR A 37 -0.84 -13.24 11.77
N VAL A 38 0.35 -13.85 11.89
CA VAL A 38 1.59 -13.26 11.37
C VAL A 38 1.53 -13.26 9.84
N THR A 39 1.31 -12.10 9.24
CA THR A 39 1.20 -11.92 7.78
C THR A 39 2.43 -11.25 7.17
N ARG A 40 3.55 -11.19 7.93
CA ARG A 40 4.76 -10.47 7.53
C ARG A 40 5.92 -11.37 7.10
N SER A 41 5.71 -12.67 6.98
CA SER A 41 6.79 -13.62 6.65
C SER A 41 7.55 -13.32 5.36
N ARG A 42 6.93 -12.58 4.42
CA ARG A 42 7.60 -12.12 3.20
C ARG A 42 8.57 -10.96 3.43
N LEU A 43 8.48 -10.30 4.58
CA LEU A 43 9.33 -9.16 4.94
C LEU A 43 10.44 -9.54 5.93
N ASP A 44 10.36 -10.71 6.57
CA ASP A 44 11.27 -11.10 7.65
C ASP A 44 12.76 -11.01 7.23
N HIS A 45 13.09 -11.48 6.03
CA HIS A 45 14.45 -11.41 5.50
C HIS A 45 14.87 -9.98 5.12
N ILE A 46 13.92 -9.16 4.68
CA ILE A 46 14.15 -7.75 4.33
C ILE A 46 14.36 -6.93 5.60
N GLU A 47 13.54 -7.15 6.63
CA GLU A 47 13.68 -6.45 7.92
C GLU A 47 15.05 -6.67 8.54
N SER A 48 15.60 -7.89 8.45
CA SER A 48 16.92 -8.20 9.01
C SER A 48 18.07 -7.48 8.30
N ASP A 49 17.96 -7.30 6.98
CA ASP A 49 19.03 -6.75 6.14
C ASP A 49 19.00 -5.22 6.05
N TYR A 50 17.83 -4.60 6.29
CA TYR A 50 17.58 -3.17 6.09
C TYR A 50 16.93 -2.49 7.31
N LEU A 51 17.36 -2.82 8.52
CA LEU A 51 16.81 -2.33 9.80
C LEU A 51 16.66 -0.80 9.88
N ASP A 52 17.62 -0.07 9.30
CA ASP A 52 17.65 1.40 9.36
C ASP A 52 16.92 2.09 8.19
N GLN A 53 16.44 1.32 7.21
CA GLN A 53 15.85 1.86 5.98
C GLN A 53 14.41 1.38 5.75
N LEU A 54 13.95 0.36 6.48
CA LEU A 54 12.60 -0.18 6.40
C LEU A 54 11.82 0.11 7.69
N HIS A 55 10.76 0.88 7.57
CA HIS A 55 9.91 1.29 8.69
C HIS A 55 8.49 0.77 8.49
N LEU A 56 8.03 -0.11 9.37
CA LEU A 56 6.67 -0.65 9.30
C LEU A 56 5.74 0.06 10.26
N HIS A 57 4.62 0.55 9.75
CA HIS A 57 3.59 1.26 10.49
C HIS A 57 2.29 0.46 10.50
N TYR A 58 1.63 0.42 11.66
CA TYR A 58 0.27 -0.09 11.70
C TYR A 58 -0.71 0.94 11.15
N GLY A 59 -1.48 0.53 10.15
CA GLY A 59 -2.52 1.35 9.56
C GLY A 59 -3.54 0.51 8.80
N ASP A 60 -4.69 1.11 8.52
CA ASP A 60 -5.78 0.46 7.80
C ASP A 60 -6.46 1.48 6.89
N LEU A 61 -6.78 1.09 5.65
CA LEU A 61 -7.52 1.94 4.70
C LEU A 61 -8.93 2.29 5.19
N GLY A 62 -9.45 1.54 6.15
CA GLY A 62 -10.69 1.85 6.85
C GLY A 62 -10.55 2.89 7.98
N ASP A 63 -9.29 3.23 8.36
CA ASP A 63 -8.99 4.21 9.41
C ASP A 63 -8.22 5.42 8.84
N PRO A 64 -8.92 6.52 8.49
CA PRO A 64 -8.30 7.71 7.91
C PRO A 64 -7.21 8.32 8.80
N LEU A 65 -7.39 8.29 10.12
CA LEU A 65 -6.41 8.89 11.04
C LEU A 65 -5.09 8.13 11.05
N SER A 66 -5.12 6.80 10.88
CA SER A 66 -3.90 6.01 10.77
C SER A 66 -3.10 6.39 9.53
N MET A 67 -3.79 6.68 8.41
CA MET A 67 -3.15 7.13 7.16
C MET A 67 -2.46 8.49 7.34
N VAL A 68 -3.14 9.46 7.94
CA VAL A 68 -2.57 10.80 8.22
C VAL A 68 -1.30 10.68 9.05
N ARG A 69 -1.34 9.91 10.15
CA ARG A 69 -0.17 9.71 11.03
C ARG A 69 1.02 9.12 10.29
N VAL A 70 0.78 8.10 9.45
CA VAL A 70 1.86 7.47 8.69
C VAL A 70 2.46 8.43 7.68
N ILE A 71 1.62 9.20 6.97
CA ILE A 71 2.09 10.20 6.00
C ILE A 71 2.90 11.30 6.70
N GLU A 72 2.43 11.80 7.85
CA GLU A 72 3.15 12.79 8.63
C GLU A 72 4.51 12.30 9.14
N GLN A 73 4.61 11.02 9.49
CA GLN A 73 5.88 10.41 9.93
C GLN A 73 6.82 10.12 8.78
N ALA A 74 6.30 9.61 7.68
CA ALA A 74 7.10 9.20 6.53
C ALA A 74 7.52 10.38 5.64
N GLN A 75 6.67 11.43 5.50
CA GLN A 75 6.86 12.53 4.54
C GLN A 75 7.35 12.02 3.17
N PRO A 76 6.60 11.13 2.50
CA PRO A 76 7.09 10.41 1.34
C PRO A 76 7.25 11.31 0.11
N ASP A 77 8.27 11.03 -0.70
CA ASP A 77 8.42 11.57 -2.05
C ASP A 77 7.55 10.81 -3.07
N GLU A 78 7.32 9.52 -2.77
CA GLU A 78 6.54 8.63 -3.64
C GLU A 78 5.63 7.72 -2.82
N VAL A 79 4.41 7.52 -3.30
CA VAL A 79 3.44 6.61 -2.70
C VAL A 79 3.08 5.52 -3.70
N PHE A 80 3.28 4.27 -3.31
CA PHE A 80 2.89 3.09 -4.08
C PHE A 80 1.68 2.43 -3.41
N HIS A 81 0.50 2.62 -4.00
CA HIS A 81 -0.74 2.10 -3.45
C HIS A 81 -1.08 0.74 -4.07
N LEU A 82 -0.72 -0.34 -3.34
CA LEU A 82 -0.95 -1.73 -3.74
C LEU A 82 -2.01 -2.43 -2.85
N ALA A 83 -2.41 -1.80 -1.76
CA ALA A 83 -3.38 -2.38 -0.83
C ALA A 83 -4.79 -2.38 -1.42
N ALA A 84 -5.43 -3.53 -1.38
CA ALA A 84 -6.81 -3.71 -1.79
C ALA A 84 -7.40 -4.99 -1.16
N GLN A 85 -8.72 -5.12 -1.15
CA GLN A 85 -9.37 -6.43 -1.04
C GLN A 85 -9.42 -7.02 -2.46
N SER A 86 -8.44 -7.86 -2.82
CA SER A 86 -8.23 -8.35 -4.18
C SER A 86 -8.76 -9.77 -4.43
N HIS A 87 -9.30 -10.45 -3.41
CA HIS A 87 -9.83 -11.79 -3.56
C HIS A 87 -11.23 -11.75 -4.20
N VAL A 88 -11.32 -12.22 -5.46
CA VAL A 88 -12.55 -12.15 -6.26
C VAL A 88 -13.74 -12.81 -5.55
N GLY A 89 -13.57 -14.04 -5.03
CA GLY A 89 -14.67 -14.74 -4.32
C GLY A 89 -15.19 -13.97 -3.10
N ILE A 90 -14.30 -13.33 -2.33
CA ILE A 90 -14.68 -12.51 -1.17
C ILE A 90 -15.43 -11.25 -1.60
N SER A 91 -15.13 -10.66 -2.77
CA SER A 91 -15.82 -9.47 -3.25
C SER A 91 -17.32 -9.68 -3.45
N PHE A 92 -17.73 -10.87 -3.82
CA PHE A 92 -19.15 -11.25 -3.94
C PHE A 92 -19.81 -11.54 -2.59
N LEU A 93 -19.06 -12.06 -1.63
CA LEU A 93 -19.57 -12.38 -0.29
C LEU A 93 -19.59 -11.14 0.62
N GLN A 94 -18.66 -10.22 0.43
CA GLN A 94 -18.49 -9.00 1.23
C GLN A 94 -18.32 -7.77 0.32
N PRO A 95 -19.35 -7.42 -0.48
CA PRO A 95 -19.23 -6.33 -1.46
C PRO A 95 -19.05 -4.96 -0.80
N GLU A 96 -19.70 -4.72 0.34
CA GLU A 96 -19.57 -3.47 1.09
C GLU A 96 -18.15 -3.27 1.61
N TYR A 97 -17.58 -4.28 2.25
CA TYR A 97 -16.18 -4.25 2.71
C TYR A 97 -15.20 -4.06 1.55
N THR A 98 -15.44 -4.75 0.43
CA THR A 98 -14.59 -4.63 -0.76
C THR A 98 -14.65 -3.22 -1.35
N GLY A 99 -15.84 -2.63 -1.44
CA GLY A 99 -16.02 -1.24 -1.90
C GLY A 99 -15.40 -0.23 -0.95
N ASP A 100 -15.58 -0.41 0.35
CA ASP A 100 -15.03 0.49 1.37
C ASP A 100 -13.49 0.47 1.37
N VAL A 101 -12.87 -0.70 1.42
CA VAL A 101 -11.41 -0.81 1.48
C VAL A 101 -10.76 -0.42 0.15
N THR A 102 -11.28 -0.90 -0.96
CA THR A 102 -10.62 -0.73 -2.27
C THR A 102 -10.93 0.63 -2.90
N GLY A 103 -12.18 1.06 -2.87
CA GLY A 103 -12.61 2.33 -3.47
C GLY A 103 -12.48 3.50 -2.49
N VAL A 104 -13.24 3.47 -1.40
CA VAL A 104 -13.25 4.54 -0.40
C VAL A 104 -11.92 4.65 0.33
N GLY A 105 -11.24 3.52 0.57
CA GLY A 105 -9.90 3.50 1.16
C GLY A 105 -8.86 4.24 0.32
N THR A 106 -8.90 4.10 -1.00
CA THR A 106 -8.04 4.88 -1.91
C THR A 106 -8.33 6.38 -1.80
N MET A 107 -9.61 6.75 -1.78
CA MET A 107 -10.01 8.16 -1.58
C MET A 107 -9.50 8.70 -0.23
N ARG A 108 -9.61 7.93 0.86
CA ARG A 108 -9.10 8.32 2.18
C ARG A 108 -7.59 8.56 2.16
N LEU A 109 -6.83 7.72 1.46
CA LEU A 109 -5.38 7.88 1.33
C LEU A 109 -5.01 9.14 0.55
N LEU A 110 -5.69 9.39 -0.57
CA LEU A 110 -5.50 10.62 -1.37
C LEU A 110 -5.85 11.88 -0.58
N GLU A 111 -6.94 11.83 0.18
CA GLU A 111 -7.36 12.95 1.03
C GLU A 111 -6.37 13.17 2.19
N ALA A 112 -5.83 12.10 2.77
CA ALA A 112 -4.80 12.21 3.80
C ALA A 112 -3.51 12.87 3.26
N LEU A 113 -3.07 12.53 2.05
CA LEU A 113 -1.95 13.18 1.36
C LEU A 113 -2.24 14.67 1.14
N ARG A 114 -3.42 15.01 0.62
CA ARG A 114 -3.83 16.39 0.39
C ARG A 114 -3.87 17.21 1.68
N MET A 115 -4.44 16.65 2.75
CA MET A 115 -4.54 17.34 4.05
C MET A 115 -3.19 17.53 4.73
N SER A 116 -2.28 16.56 4.59
CA SER A 116 -0.92 16.66 5.14
C SER A 116 -0.01 17.59 4.34
N GLY A 117 -0.48 18.17 3.22
CA GLY A 117 0.32 19.03 2.35
C GLY A 117 1.51 18.28 1.70
N CYS A 118 1.43 16.97 1.63
CA CYS A 118 2.46 16.10 1.07
C CYS A 118 2.37 16.12 -0.46
N ASP A 119 3.43 16.56 -1.13
CA ASP A 119 3.54 16.62 -2.61
C ASP A 119 4.20 15.35 -3.17
N ALA A 120 3.71 14.19 -2.75
CA ALA A 120 4.22 12.91 -3.19
C ALA A 120 3.70 12.53 -4.57
N ARG A 121 4.54 11.90 -5.39
CA ARG A 121 4.08 11.20 -6.60
C ARG A 121 3.30 9.96 -6.21
N PHE A 122 2.11 9.81 -6.75
CA PHE A 122 1.20 8.73 -6.39
C PHE A 122 1.06 7.71 -7.52
N TYR A 123 1.36 6.45 -7.22
CA TYR A 123 1.12 5.31 -8.10
C TYR A 123 -0.04 4.47 -7.57
N GLN A 124 -1.05 4.25 -8.42
CA GLN A 124 -2.18 3.36 -8.17
C GLN A 124 -2.00 2.07 -8.97
N ALA A 125 -1.87 0.93 -8.29
CA ALA A 125 -1.82 -0.37 -8.96
C ALA A 125 -3.12 -0.70 -9.69
N SER A 126 -4.26 -0.22 -9.15
CA SER A 126 -5.58 -0.40 -9.74
C SER A 126 -6.00 -1.89 -9.79
N SER A 127 -6.71 -2.30 -10.82
CA SER A 127 -7.30 -3.63 -10.92
C SER A 127 -6.92 -4.33 -12.22
N SER A 128 -6.60 -5.61 -12.14
CA SER A 128 -6.45 -6.48 -13.32
C SER A 128 -7.76 -6.62 -14.11
N GLU A 129 -8.90 -6.35 -13.47
CA GLU A 129 -10.23 -6.46 -14.07
C GLU A 129 -10.73 -5.14 -14.69
N LEU A 130 -9.85 -4.15 -14.86
CA LEU A 130 -10.21 -2.80 -15.34
C LEU A 130 -10.92 -2.84 -16.70
N TYR A 131 -10.52 -3.74 -17.57
CA TYR A 131 -11.08 -3.89 -18.92
C TYR A 131 -12.14 -5.01 -19.04
N GLY A 132 -12.38 -5.77 -17.97
CA GLY A 132 -13.35 -6.87 -17.95
C GLY A 132 -13.05 -7.90 -19.03
N SER A 133 -14.06 -8.23 -19.86
CA SER A 133 -13.96 -9.20 -20.95
C SER A 133 -13.54 -8.61 -22.30
N THR A 134 -13.09 -7.36 -22.35
CA THR A 134 -12.62 -6.73 -23.57
C THR A 134 -11.42 -7.49 -24.14
N PRO A 135 -11.47 -7.92 -25.42
CA PRO A 135 -10.34 -8.65 -26.02
C PRO A 135 -9.13 -7.73 -26.21
N PRO A 136 -7.90 -8.30 -26.21
CA PRO A 136 -6.69 -7.54 -26.49
C PRO A 136 -6.62 -7.15 -27.99
N PRO A 137 -5.85 -6.10 -28.36
CA PRO A 137 -5.17 -5.17 -27.49
C PRO A 137 -6.12 -4.21 -26.78
N GLN A 138 -5.83 -3.91 -25.51
CA GLN A 138 -6.60 -2.97 -24.72
C GLN A 138 -5.84 -1.63 -24.69
N ASN A 139 -6.42 -0.62 -25.30
CA ASN A 139 -5.84 0.72 -25.45
C ASN A 139 -6.60 1.74 -24.61
#